data_ca750dba2c2f0517a0973c05dc875917
#
_entry.id   ca750dba2c2f0517a0973c05dc875917
#
_cell.length_a   1.000
_cell.length_b   1.000
_cell.length_c   1.000
_cell.angle_alpha   90.00
_cell.angle_beta   90.00
_cell.angle_gamma   90.00
#
_symmetry.space_group_name_H-M   'P 1'
#
loop_
_entity.id
_entity.type
_entity.pdbx_description
1 polymer ?
#
loop_
_entity_poly.entity_id
_entity_poly.type
_entity_poly.pdbx_seq_one_letter_code
_entity_poly.pdbx_strand_id
1 'polypeptide(L)'
;MAKMKKGFLIFFSGLLWVTNVQALEVKHSLKTTIGFFDACETMFTYAFYNNKDYDIKTSITTSGAFGALYPFTAAYHAVGTYDKFKFKPQDYFYETQTRFRHRSKEIVYKNGEPQYRVSVKNKHRRTDAIKTNPQYPFSGDLLSVFGELTQRIITKGKCDLEQYSFNGKKYAKSVVKTLKKEKIKTEYFSGKALKCQYTQEILEDTDAGFLLNPDEPIYFWVLRDEKTKAWFVAKILIENTPFGKLQAVTTNIEVK
;
A
#
# COMPACT_ATOMS: atom_id res chain seq x y z
N MET A 1 -19.90 64.76 -42.24
CA MET A 1 -20.42 64.24 -40.94
C MET A 1 -20.36 62.74 -40.92
N ALA A 2 -19.31 62.18 -40.35
CA ALA A 2 -19.11 60.73 -40.25
C ALA A 2 -19.29 60.30 -38.79
N LYS A 3 -20.29 59.41 -38.57
CA LYS A 3 -20.58 58.84 -37.23
C LYS A 3 -19.61 57.69 -36.95
N MET A 4 -18.73 57.84 -35.98
CA MET A 4 -17.91 56.79 -35.37
C MET A 4 -18.78 55.88 -34.52
N LYS A 5 -18.86 54.60 -34.90
CA LYS A 5 -19.41 53.53 -34.05
C LYS A 5 -18.34 53.05 -33.08
N LYS A 6 -18.57 53.22 -31.78
CA LYS A 6 -17.73 52.69 -30.70
C LYS A 6 -17.96 51.18 -30.60
N GLY A 7 -16.96 50.38 -30.96
CA GLY A 7 -16.93 48.96 -30.72
C GLY A 7 -16.60 48.69 -29.22
N PHE A 8 -17.49 47.98 -28.53
CA PHE A 8 -17.33 47.55 -27.13
C PHE A 8 -16.60 46.20 -27.17
N LEU A 9 -15.30 46.23 -26.81
CA LEU A 9 -14.50 45.04 -26.63
C LEU A 9 -14.84 44.43 -25.24
N ILE A 10 -15.59 43.33 -25.26
CA ILE A 10 -15.80 42.52 -24.06
C ILE A 10 -14.57 41.64 -23.86
N PHE A 11 -13.75 41.97 -22.89
CA PHE A 11 -12.67 41.10 -22.41
C PHE A 11 -13.30 39.98 -21.61
N PHE A 12 -13.41 38.81 -22.21
CA PHE A 12 -13.77 37.55 -21.52
C PHE A 12 -12.52 37.09 -20.75
N SER A 13 -12.35 37.56 -19.52
CA SER A 13 -11.39 37.01 -18.58
C SER A 13 -11.87 35.62 -18.16
N GLY A 14 -11.38 34.61 -18.89
CA GLY A 14 -11.56 33.21 -18.49
C GLY A 14 -10.86 32.97 -17.15
N LEU A 15 -11.64 33.00 -16.05
CA LEU A 15 -11.20 32.44 -14.79
C LEU A 15 -10.95 30.95 -15.00
N LEU A 16 -9.69 30.59 -15.15
CA LEU A 16 -9.23 29.20 -15.00
C LEU A 16 -9.54 28.81 -13.54
N TRP A 17 -10.67 28.16 -13.34
CA TRP A 17 -10.95 27.44 -12.10
C TRP A 17 -9.95 26.29 -12.04
N VAL A 18 -8.85 26.50 -11.34
CA VAL A 18 -8.00 25.39 -10.87
C VAL A 18 -8.87 24.63 -9.87
N THR A 19 -9.54 23.59 -10.33
CA THR A 19 -10.20 22.64 -9.44
C THR A 19 -9.10 22.02 -8.61
N ASN A 20 -9.00 22.45 -7.34
CA ASN A 20 -8.19 21.74 -6.36
C ASN A 20 -8.73 20.30 -6.31
N VAL A 21 -7.99 19.38 -6.86
CA VAL A 21 -8.25 17.95 -6.73
C VAL A 21 -8.01 17.64 -5.25
N GLN A 22 -9.09 17.66 -4.48
CA GLN A 22 -9.00 17.36 -3.05
C GLN A 22 -8.68 15.88 -2.91
N ALA A 23 -7.51 15.58 -2.43
CA ALA A 23 -7.05 14.22 -2.13
C ALA A 23 -7.19 13.97 -0.63
N LEU A 24 -7.56 12.77 -0.25
CA LEU A 24 -7.29 12.28 1.10
C LEU A 24 -5.94 11.58 1.05
N GLU A 25 -4.90 12.24 1.51
CA GLU A 25 -3.59 11.63 1.70
C GLU A 25 -3.36 11.36 3.19
N VAL A 26 -3.04 10.12 3.52
CA VAL A 26 -2.69 9.70 4.88
C VAL A 26 -1.34 9.02 4.85
N LYS A 27 -0.42 9.56 5.64
CA LYS A 27 0.91 9.00 5.86
C LYS A 27 1.04 8.59 7.31
N HIS A 28 1.48 7.39 7.56
CA HIS A 28 1.77 6.93 8.92
C HIS A 28 3.06 6.16 9.00
N SER A 29 3.79 6.38 10.09
CA SER A 29 5.06 5.74 10.39
C SER A 29 4.84 4.67 11.44
N LEU A 30 5.44 3.49 11.23
CA LEU A 30 5.38 2.38 12.17
C LEU A 30 6.80 2.02 12.62
N LYS A 31 6.93 1.74 13.90
CA LYS A 31 8.12 1.13 14.49
C LYS A 31 7.84 -0.36 14.72
N THR A 32 8.72 -1.20 14.21
CA THR A 32 8.61 -2.66 14.33
C THR A 32 9.67 -3.20 15.28
N THR A 33 9.23 -4.08 16.19
CA THR A 33 10.10 -4.81 17.10
C THR A 33 9.96 -6.32 16.87
N ILE A 34 11.05 -7.05 17.11
CA ILE A 34 11.06 -8.51 17.15
C ILE A 34 11.59 -8.91 18.53
N GLY A 35 10.72 -9.54 19.33
CA GLY A 35 11.01 -9.71 20.74
C GLY A 35 11.19 -8.35 21.44
N PHE A 36 12.38 -8.11 21.96
CA PHE A 36 12.75 -6.85 22.64
C PHE A 36 13.58 -5.90 21.76
N PHE A 37 13.89 -6.28 20.53
CA PHE A 37 14.80 -5.53 19.68
C PHE A 37 14.03 -4.70 18.65
N ASP A 38 14.47 -3.45 18.46
CA ASP A 38 14.06 -2.64 17.33
C ASP A 38 14.55 -3.30 16.04
N ALA A 39 13.64 -3.53 15.09
CA ALA A 39 13.92 -4.26 13.87
C ALA A 39 13.88 -3.39 12.63
N CYS A 40 12.79 -2.65 12.45
CA CYS A 40 12.66 -1.76 11.29
C CYS A 40 11.68 -0.61 11.54
N GLU A 41 11.82 0.41 10.72
CA GLU A 41 10.86 1.49 10.57
C GLU A 41 10.16 1.34 9.22
N THR A 42 8.86 1.53 9.21
CA THR A 42 8.02 1.47 8.01
C THR A 42 7.26 2.76 7.87
N MET A 43 7.30 3.35 6.68
CA MET A 43 6.42 4.45 6.31
C MET A 43 5.41 3.93 5.31
N PHE A 44 4.14 4.18 5.57
CA PHE A 44 3.05 3.84 4.66
C PHE A 44 2.25 5.09 4.33
N THR A 45 2.04 5.33 3.04
CA THR A 45 1.26 6.46 2.53
C THR A 45 0.20 5.93 1.58
N TYR A 46 -1.02 6.40 1.71
CA TYR A 46 -2.04 6.20 0.72
C TYR A 46 -2.73 7.52 0.40
N ALA A 47 -3.02 7.73 -0.87
CA ALA A 47 -3.80 8.86 -1.36
C ALA A 47 -4.91 8.38 -2.29
N PHE A 48 -6.10 8.95 -2.09
CA PHE A 48 -7.26 8.74 -2.94
C PHE A 48 -7.75 10.08 -3.45
N TYR A 49 -7.79 10.23 -4.76
CA TYR A 49 -8.14 11.47 -5.43
C TYR A 49 -9.58 11.47 -5.93
N ASN A 50 -10.19 12.64 -6.05
CA ASN A 50 -11.57 12.78 -6.50
C ASN A 50 -11.80 12.31 -7.94
N ASN A 51 -10.76 12.34 -8.78
CA ASN A 51 -10.77 11.79 -10.14
C ASN A 51 -10.70 10.26 -10.19
N LYS A 52 -10.78 9.59 -9.02
CA LYS A 52 -10.69 8.15 -8.83
C LYS A 52 -9.29 7.56 -9.10
N ASP A 53 -8.24 8.35 -9.07
CA ASP A 53 -6.88 7.86 -9.02
C ASP A 53 -6.47 7.48 -7.59
N TYR A 54 -5.52 6.56 -7.47
CA TYR A 54 -4.88 6.24 -6.20
C TYR A 54 -3.36 6.24 -6.34
N ASP A 55 -2.71 6.54 -5.23
CA ASP A 55 -1.25 6.46 -5.07
C ASP A 55 -0.97 5.83 -3.70
N ILE A 56 -0.30 4.67 -3.68
CA ILE A 56 0.01 3.93 -2.46
C ILE A 56 1.50 3.63 -2.44
N LYS A 57 2.15 4.03 -1.35
CA LYS A 57 3.59 3.86 -1.15
C LYS A 57 3.87 3.23 0.19
N THR A 58 4.91 2.40 0.24
CA THR A 58 5.49 1.97 1.51
C THR A 58 7.00 1.88 1.40
N SER A 59 7.69 2.27 2.45
CA SER A 59 9.12 2.07 2.58
C SER A 59 9.42 1.40 3.92
N ILE A 60 10.40 0.52 3.93
CA ILE A 60 10.84 -0.23 5.09
C ILE A 60 12.36 -0.05 5.19
N THR A 61 12.85 0.28 6.39
CA THR A 61 14.29 0.39 6.66
C THR A 61 14.59 -0.32 7.97
N THR A 62 15.54 -1.24 7.95
CA THR A 62 16.00 -1.88 9.20
C THR A 62 16.66 -0.88 10.10
N SER A 63 16.41 -0.99 11.41
CA SER A 63 16.89 -0.07 12.45
C SER A 63 17.53 -0.80 13.63
N GLY A 64 18.11 -0.06 14.56
CA GLY A 64 18.72 -0.61 15.76
C GLY A 64 19.83 -1.63 15.47
N ALA A 65 19.93 -2.66 16.31
CA ALA A 65 20.90 -3.74 16.15
C ALA A 65 20.70 -4.53 14.86
N PHE A 66 19.44 -4.73 14.42
CA PHE A 66 19.13 -5.36 13.16
C PHE A 66 19.66 -4.55 11.96
N GLY A 67 19.52 -3.23 11.99
CA GLY A 67 20.03 -2.36 10.93
C GLY A 67 21.56 -2.38 10.84
N ALA A 68 22.24 -2.50 11.95
CA ALA A 68 23.70 -2.62 11.99
C ALA A 68 24.20 -3.96 11.40
N LEU A 69 23.53 -5.07 11.72
CA LEU A 69 23.91 -6.41 11.29
C LEU A 69 23.42 -6.72 9.87
N TYR A 70 22.19 -6.34 9.57
CA TYR A 70 21.48 -6.66 8.31
C TYR A 70 20.87 -5.39 7.70
N PRO A 71 21.69 -4.46 7.17
CA PRO A 71 21.18 -3.26 6.54
C PRO A 71 20.32 -3.65 5.33
N PHE A 72 19.04 -3.27 5.40
CA PHE A 72 18.04 -3.55 4.39
C PHE A 72 17.10 -2.37 4.25
N THR A 73 16.82 -2.00 3.02
CA THR A 73 15.71 -1.09 2.68
C THR A 73 14.83 -1.72 1.62
N ALA A 74 13.55 -1.43 1.68
CA ALA A 74 12.59 -1.77 0.63
C ALA A 74 11.68 -0.59 0.37
N ALA A 75 11.31 -0.38 -0.87
CA ALA A 75 10.30 0.57 -1.30
C ALA A 75 9.31 -0.11 -2.24
N TYR A 76 8.03 0.18 -2.05
CA TYR A 76 6.94 -0.28 -2.89
C TYR A 76 6.09 0.91 -3.27
N HIS A 77 5.62 0.93 -4.50
CA HIS A 77 4.77 1.97 -5.01
C HIS A 77 3.76 1.38 -6.00
N ALA A 78 2.51 1.74 -5.88
CA ALA A 78 1.47 1.40 -6.84
C ALA A 78 0.61 2.62 -7.13
N VAL A 79 0.34 2.84 -8.40
CA VAL A 79 -0.58 3.86 -8.89
C VAL A 79 -1.60 3.23 -9.82
N GLY A 80 -2.76 3.83 -9.90
CA GLY A 80 -3.81 3.38 -10.80
C GLY A 80 -5.13 4.10 -10.54
N THR A 81 -6.20 3.52 -11.04
CA THR A 81 -7.56 4.03 -10.85
C THR A 81 -8.40 3.07 -10.00
N TYR A 82 -9.41 3.59 -9.34
CA TYR A 82 -10.37 2.77 -8.61
C TYR A 82 -11.80 3.24 -8.85
N ASP A 83 -12.72 2.28 -8.84
CA ASP A 83 -14.15 2.56 -8.81
C ASP A 83 -14.78 1.73 -7.70
N LYS A 84 -15.19 2.41 -6.61
CA LYS A 84 -15.63 1.80 -5.35
C LYS A 84 -14.55 0.89 -4.77
N PHE A 85 -14.66 -0.43 -5.00
CA PHE A 85 -13.72 -1.44 -4.50
C PHE A 85 -12.95 -2.14 -5.62
N LYS A 86 -13.11 -1.72 -6.88
CA LYS A 86 -12.37 -2.29 -8.00
C LYS A 86 -11.15 -1.41 -8.29
N PHE A 87 -10.00 -1.89 -7.93
CA PHE A 87 -8.72 -1.26 -8.21
C PHE A 87 -8.17 -1.75 -9.54
N LYS A 88 -7.72 -0.82 -10.37
CA LYS A 88 -7.09 -1.09 -11.66
C LYS A 88 -5.69 -0.48 -11.64
N PRO A 89 -4.66 -1.27 -11.34
CA PRO A 89 -3.29 -0.77 -11.34
C PRO A 89 -2.88 -0.32 -12.75
N GLN A 90 -2.01 0.68 -12.80
CA GLN A 90 -1.32 1.16 -13.98
C GLN A 90 0.17 0.82 -13.90
N ASP A 91 0.76 1.08 -12.74
CA ASP A 91 2.15 0.75 -12.46
C ASP A 91 2.31 0.21 -11.04
N TYR A 92 3.17 -0.77 -10.89
CA TYR A 92 3.63 -1.27 -9.61
C TYR A 92 5.16 -1.35 -9.63
N PHE A 93 5.78 -0.73 -8.67
CA PHE A 93 7.22 -0.71 -8.48
C PHE A 93 7.60 -1.32 -7.14
N TYR A 94 8.70 -2.06 -7.15
CA TYR A 94 9.29 -2.66 -5.96
C TYR A 94 10.80 -2.57 -6.05
N GLU A 95 11.45 -2.12 -4.99
CA GLU A 95 12.90 -2.01 -4.88
C GLU A 95 13.38 -2.52 -3.54
N THR A 96 14.52 -3.21 -3.53
CA THR A 96 15.21 -3.62 -2.31
C THR A 96 16.70 -3.38 -2.43
N GLN A 97 17.27 -2.91 -1.32
CA GLN A 97 18.68 -2.69 -1.17
C GLN A 97 19.17 -3.42 0.09
N THR A 98 20.20 -4.24 -0.06
CA THR A 98 20.99 -4.80 1.04
C THR A 98 22.45 -4.37 0.87
N ARG A 99 23.33 -4.72 1.83
CA ARG A 99 24.78 -4.45 1.71
C ARG A 99 25.37 -4.94 0.37
N PHE A 100 24.87 -6.04 -0.18
CA PHE A 100 25.48 -6.72 -1.33
C PHE A 100 24.58 -6.79 -2.56
N ARG A 101 23.32 -6.43 -2.46
CA ARG A 101 22.36 -6.64 -3.56
C ARG A 101 21.40 -5.47 -3.66
N HIS A 102 21.26 -4.99 -4.87
CA HIS A 102 20.19 -4.09 -5.28
C HIS A 102 19.28 -4.83 -6.26
N ARG A 103 17.99 -4.77 -6.04
CA ARG A 103 16.98 -5.37 -6.92
C ARG A 103 15.81 -4.42 -7.05
N SER A 104 15.34 -4.23 -8.27
CA SER A 104 14.05 -3.59 -8.52
C SER A 104 13.21 -4.42 -9.48
N LYS A 105 11.92 -4.23 -9.39
CA LYS A 105 10.94 -4.81 -10.27
C LYS A 105 9.86 -3.78 -10.52
N GLU A 106 9.49 -3.64 -11.78
CA GLU A 106 8.39 -2.81 -12.24
C GLU A 106 7.43 -3.69 -13.05
N ILE A 107 6.14 -3.54 -12.81
CA ILE A 107 5.09 -4.18 -13.59
C ILE A 107 4.26 -3.08 -14.21
N VAL A 108 4.20 -3.09 -15.53
CA VAL A 108 3.37 -2.16 -16.30
C VAL A 108 2.08 -2.84 -16.69
N TYR A 109 0.99 -2.16 -16.46
CA TYR A 109 -0.37 -2.65 -16.73
C TYR A 109 -1.00 -1.89 -17.90
N LYS A 110 -1.89 -2.56 -18.61
CA LYS A 110 -2.77 -1.94 -19.59
C LYS A 110 -4.21 -2.36 -19.27
N ASN A 111 -5.06 -1.37 -19.02
CA ASN A 111 -6.45 -1.61 -18.60
C ASN A 111 -6.60 -2.45 -17.32
N GLY A 112 -5.61 -2.38 -16.44
CA GLY A 112 -5.56 -3.15 -15.19
C GLY A 112 -4.97 -4.55 -15.33
N GLU A 113 -4.55 -4.98 -16.52
CA GLU A 113 -3.89 -6.28 -16.74
C GLU A 113 -2.38 -6.14 -16.92
N PRO A 114 -1.55 -6.98 -16.27
CA PRO A 114 -0.12 -6.88 -16.37
C PRO A 114 0.36 -7.28 -17.78
N GLN A 115 1.19 -6.44 -18.38
CA GLN A 115 1.71 -6.65 -19.75
C GLN A 115 3.13 -7.18 -19.72
N TYR A 116 3.99 -6.50 -19.01
CA TYR A 116 5.39 -6.88 -18.90
C TYR A 116 5.98 -6.47 -17.55
N ARG A 117 7.05 -7.18 -17.22
CA ARG A 117 7.85 -6.97 -16.03
C ARG A 117 9.24 -6.52 -16.43
N VAL A 118 9.69 -5.40 -15.89
CA VAL A 118 11.09 -4.99 -15.92
C VAL A 118 11.74 -5.37 -14.60
N SER A 119 12.84 -6.10 -14.65
CA SER A 119 13.59 -6.50 -13.45
C SER A 119 15.03 -6.02 -13.55
N VAL A 120 15.55 -5.46 -12.48
CA VAL A 120 16.97 -5.09 -12.37
C VAL A 120 17.57 -5.84 -11.20
N LYS A 121 18.72 -6.45 -11.42
CA LYS A 121 19.53 -7.10 -10.39
C LYS A 121 20.98 -6.64 -10.54
N ASN A 122 21.46 -5.84 -9.59
CA ASN A 122 22.82 -5.29 -9.58
C ASN A 122 23.13 -4.55 -10.85
N LYS A 123 22.67 -3.96 -11.66
CA LYS A 123 22.91 -3.33 -12.98
C LYS A 123 22.41 -4.14 -14.19
N HIS A 124 22.09 -5.43 -14.05
CA HIS A 124 21.52 -6.21 -15.16
C HIS A 124 20.02 -5.98 -15.24
N ARG A 125 19.57 -5.43 -16.37
CA ARG A 125 18.16 -5.19 -16.68
C ARG A 125 17.64 -6.28 -17.59
N ARG A 126 16.43 -6.77 -17.28
CA ARG A 126 15.70 -7.75 -18.08
C ARG A 126 14.23 -7.32 -18.18
N THR A 127 13.66 -7.45 -19.37
CA THR A 127 12.24 -7.23 -19.62
C THR A 127 11.62 -8.53 -20.10
N ASP A 128 10.57 -8.95 -19.42
CA ASP A 128 9.83 -10.17 -19.73
C ASP A 128 8.35 -9.82 -19.96
N ALA A 129 7.77 -10.35 -21.03
CA ALA A 129 6.34 -10.35 -21.19
C ALA A 129 5.69 -11.22 -20.09
N ILE A 130 4.60 -10.76 -19.51
CA ILE A 130 3.85 -11.50 -18.51
C ILE A 130 2.76 -12.30 -19.23
N LYS A 131 2.75 -13.60 -18.94
CA LYS A 131 1.61 -14.47 -19.29
C LYS A 131 0.81 -14.68 -18.03
N THR A 132 -0.41 -14.16 -18.00
CA THR A 132 -1.33 -14.39 -16.89
C THR A 132 -1.88 -15.81 -16.95
N ASN A 133 -2.07 -16.43 -15.79
CA ASN A 133 -2.71 -17.73 -15.71
C ASN A 133 -4.23 -17.51 -15.62
N PRO A 134 -5.02 -17.95 -16.63
CA PRO A 134 -6.47 -17.76 -16.64
C PRO A 134 -7.21 -18.51 -15.52
N GLN A 135 -6.53 -19.45 -14.85
CA GLN A 135 -7.07 -20.18 -13.70
C GLN A 135 -7.22 -19.27 -12.46
N TYR A 136 -6.42 -18.20 -12.37
CA TYR A 136 -6.46 -17.29 -11.24
C TYR A 136 -6.97 -15.92 -11.68
N PRO A 137 -8.11 -15.47 -11.14
CA PRO A 137 -8.62 -14.14 -11.45
C PRO A 137 -7.61 -13.10 -10.95
N PHE A 138 -7.25 -12.18 -11.83
CA PHE A 138 -6.32 -11.11 -11.51
C PHE A 138 -7.05 -9.93 -10.87
N SER A 139 -6.57 -9.45 -9.72
CA SER A 139 -7.14 -8.31 -9.00
C SER A 139 -6.19 -7.14 -8.82
N GLY A 140 -4.91 -7.32 -9.16
CA GLY A 140 -3.89 -6.30 -9.02
C GLY A 140 -2.64 -6.80 -8.28
N ASP A 141 -1.78 -5.86 -7.92
CA ASP A 141 -0.65 -6.09 -7.04
C ASP A 141 -1.06 -6.05 -5.56
N LEU A 142 -0.13 -6.35 -4.66
CA LEU A 142 -0.39 -6.38 -3.23
C LEU A 142 -0.82 -5.01 -2.66
N LEU A 143 -0.26 -3.90 -3.17
CA LEU A 143 -0.63 -2.56 -2.70
C LEU A 143 -2.03 -2.18 -3.17
N SER A 144 -2.45 -2.60 -4.36
CA SER A 144 -3.83 -2.45 -4.83
C SER A 144 -4.83 -3.21 -3.94
N VAL A 145 -4.46 -4.40 -3.45
CA VAL A 145 -5.26 -5.14 -2.46
C VAL A 145 -5.36 -4.37 -1.14
N PHE A 146 -4.27 -3.77 -0.66
CA PHE A 146 -4.31 -2.90 0.52
C PHE A 146 -5.11 -1.62 0.28
N GLY A 147 -5.07 -1.06 -0.92
CA GLY A 147 -5.93 0.06 -1.31
C GLY A 147 -7.41 -0.28 -1.21
N GLU A 148 -7.81 -1.42 -1.75
CA GLU A 148 -9.19 -1.91 -1.63
C GLU A 148 -9.59 -2.14 -0.17
N LEU A 149 -8.72 -2.78 0.62
CA LEU A 149 -8.94 -2.97 2.04
C LEU A 149 -9.17 -1.65 2.77
N THR A 150 -8.33 -0.65 2.49
CA THR A 150 -8.44 0.69 3.07
C THR A 150 -9.77 1.36 2.71
N GLN A 151 -10.19 1.29 1.44
CA GLN A 151 -11.48 1.81 1.00
C GLN A 151 -12.67 1.09 1.66
N ARG A 152 -12.59 -0.22 1.87
CA ARG A 152 -13.62 -0.99 2.59
C ARG A 152 -13.71 -0.57 4.06
N ILE A 153 -12.58 -0.34 4.71
CA ILE A 153 -12.54 0.15 6.08
C ILE A 153 -13.16 1.55 6.18
N ILE A 154 -12.76 2.46 5.29
CA ILE A 154 -13.28 3.84 5.24
C ILE A 154 -14.80 3.86 5.04
N THR A 155 -15.31 3.06 4.12
CA THR A 155 -16.71 3.13 3.69
C THR A 155 -17.65 2.23 4.49
N LYS A 156 -17.18 1.07 4.93
CA LYS A 156 -18.01 0.03 5.58
C LYS A 156 -17.66 -0.18 7.05
N GLY A 157 -16.51 0.32 7.52
CA GLY A 157 -16.02 0.06 8.88
C GLY A 157 -15.72 -1.42 9.14
N LYS A 158 -15.33 -2.17 8.09
CA LYS A 158 -15.01 -3.60 8.12
C LYS A 158 -13.79 -3.90 7.28
N CYS A 159 -13.05 -4.95 7.65
CA CYS A 159 -11.87 -5.41 6.93
C CYS A 159 -12.17 -6.52 5.91
N ASP A 160 -13.39 -7.07 5.87
CA ASP A 160 -13.69 -8.28 5.12
C ASP A 160 -13.35 -8.12 3.63
N LEU A 161 -12.39 -8.92 3.18
CA LEU A 161 -11.84 -8.92 1.83
C LEU A 161 -11.35 -10.31 1.45
N GLU A 162 -11.63 -10.73 0.22
CA GLU A 162 -10.98 -11.85 -0.43
C GLU A 162 -10.56 -11.40 -1.81
N GLN A 163 -9.25 -11.44 -2.10
CA GLN A 163 -8.71 -10.96 -3.36
C GLN A 163 -7.47 -11.73 -3.78
N TYR A 164 -7.24 -11.76 -5.09
CA TYR A 164 -6.04 -12.33 -5.67
C TYR A 164 -5.05 -11.20 -6.00
N SER A 165 -3.78 -11.44 -5.75
CA SER A 165 -2.70 -10.52 -6.13
C SER A 165 -1.63 -11.23 -6.94
N PHE A 166 -0.93 -10.44 -7.76
CA PHE A 166 0.18 -10.92 -8.57
C PHE A 166 1.37 -9.97 -8.45
N ASN A 167 2.52 -10.49 -8.09
CA ASN A 167 3.73 -9.69 -7.89
C ASN A 167 4.68 -9.70 -9.10
N GLY A 168 4.18 -10.07 -10.29
CA GLY A 168 4.97 -10.26 -11.52
C GLY A 168 5.63 -11.63 -11.63
N LYS A 169 5.45 -12.52 -10.65
CA LYS A 169 5.97 -13.89 -10.67
C LYS A 169 5.03 -14.90 -10.00
N LYS A 170 4.41 -14.52 -8.88
CA LYS A 170 3.58 -15.40 -8.06
C LYS A 170 2.18 -14.84 -7.92
N TYR A 171 1.21 -15.72 -7.99
CA TYR A 171 -0.15 -15.43 -7.56
C TYR A 171 -0.33 -15.77 -6.08
N ALA A 172 -1.06 -14.94 -5.40
CA ALA A 172 -1.43 -15.17 -4.02
C ALA A 172 -2.90 -14.79 -3.80
N LYS A 173 -3.58 -15.57 -2.97
CA LYS A 173 -4.92 -15.28 -2.48
C LYS A 173 -4.80 -14.64 -1.10
N SER A 174 -5.27 -13.42 -0.97
CA SER A 174 -5.32 -12.67 0.28
C SER A 174 -6.71 -12.72 0.86
N VAL A 175 -6.83 -13.14 2.12
CA VAL A 175 -8.10 -13.16 2.85
C VAL A 175 -7.96 -12.31 4.10
N VAL A 176 -8.86 -11.34 4.25
CA VAL A 176 -8.93 -10.50 5.45
C VAL A 176 -10.29 -10.67 6.10
N LYS A 177 -10.31 -10.87 7.41
CA LYS A 177 -11.53 -11.03 8.20
C LYS A 177 -11.58 -10.00 9.32
N THR A 178 -12.73 -9.39 9.50
CA THR A 178 -13.05 -8.61 10.69
C THR A 178 -13.28 -9.57 11.85
N LEU A 179 -12.52 -9.46 12.92
CA LEU A 179 -12.70 -10.29 14.11
C LEU A 179 -13.64 -9.60 15.11
N LYS A 180 -13.25 -8.45 15.64
CA LYS A 180 -14.01 -7.73 16.67
C LYS A 180 -13.58 -6.27 16.76
N LYS A 181 -14.37 -5.49 17.50
CA LYS A 181 -13.96 -4.16 17.99
C LYS A 181 -13.51 -4.29 19.43
N GLU A 182 -12.33 -3.78 19.75
CA GLU A 182 -11.79 -3.81 21.11
C GLU A 182 -11.03 -2.52 21.42
N LYS A 183 -10.90 -2.18 22.70
CA LYS A 183 -10.05 -1.08 23.13
C LYS A 183 -8.60 -1.53 23.06
N ILE A 184 -7.76 -0.72 22.42
CA ILE A 184 -6.32 -0.91 22.44
C ILE A 184 -5.64 0.32 23.04
N LYS A 185 -4.45 0.09 23.57
CA LYS A 185 -3.51 1.13 23.99
C LYS A 185 -2.13 0.73 23.47
N THR A 186 -1.54 1.58 22.65
CA THR A 186 -0.14 1.53 22.26
C THR A 186 0.62 2.64 23.01
N GLU A 187 1.90 2.79 22.80
CA GLU A 187 2.68 3.90 23.34
C GLU A 187 2.19 5.27 22.84
N TYR A 188 1.71 5.32 21.59
CA TYR A 188 1.38 6.58 20.90
C TYR A 188 -0.12 6.81 20.75
N PHE A 189 -0.92 5.75 20.67
CA PHE A 189 -2.35 5.83 20.38
C PHE A 189 -3.17 4.92 21.29
N SER A 190 -4.37 5.39 21.60
CA SER A 190 -5.35 4.58 22.31
C SER A 190 -6.74 4.84 21.76
N GLY A 191 -7.61 3.82 21.80
CA GLY A 191 -8.98 3.97 21.33
C GLY A 191 -9.66 2.64 21.06
N LYS A 192 -10.89 2.73 20.51
CA LYS A 192 -11.64 1.56 20.06
C LYS A 192 -11.24 1.19 18.64
N ALA A 193 -10.47 0.14 18.52
CA ALA A 193 -9.93 -0.35 17.25
C ALA A 193 -10.77 -1.49 16.67
N LEU A 194 -10.73 -1.60 15.34
CA LEU A 194 -11.20 -2.75 14.59
C LEU A 194 -10.05 -3.76 14.51
N LYS A 195 -10.17 -4.94 15.13
CA LYS A 195 -9.21 -6.03 15.00
C LYS A 195 -9.52 -6.85 13.77
N CYS A 196 -8.53 -7.05 12.90
CA CYS A 196 -8.61 -7.80 11.66
C CYS A 196 -7.53 -8.86 11.62
N GLN A 197 -7.78 -9.90 10.86
CA GLN A 197 -6.85 -10.99 10.57
C GLN A 197 -6.60 -11.04 9.06
N TYR A 198 -5.35 -11.07 8.68
CA TYR A 198 -4.91 -11.28 7.30
C TYR A 198 -4.24 -12.64 7.19
N THR A 199 -4.59 -13.40 6.16
CA THR A 199 -3.94 -14.63 5.74
C THR A 199 -3.66 -14.57 4.26
N GLN A 200 -2.59 -15.24 3.82
CA GLN A 200 -2.20 -15.32 2.43
C GLN A 200 -1.90 -16.76 2.04
N GLU A 201 -2.47 -17.20 0.93
CA GLU A 201 -2.18 -18.48 0.30
C GLU A 201 -1.37 -18.20 -0.98
N ILE A 202 -0.21 -18.83 -1.13
CA ILE A 202 0.59 -18.78 -2.36
C ILE A 202 0.08 -19.86 -3.29
N LEU A 203 -0.43 -19.48 -4.46
CA LEU A 203 -1.10 -20.40 -5.40
C LEU A 203 -0.13 -21.05 -6.37
N GLU A 204 0.99 -20.40 -6.66
CA GLU A 204 2.05 -20.93 -7.54
C GLU A 204 3.37 -20.86 -6.78
N ASP A 205 3.91 -22.02 -6.45
CA ASP A 205 5.23 -22.10 -5.82
C ASP A 205 6.33 -22.14 -6.87
N THR A 206 7.13 -21.10 -6.90
CA THR A 206 8.32 -21.06 -7.77
C THR A 206 9.61 -20.80 -7.01
N ASP A 207 9.57 -20.37 -5.75
CA ASP A 207 10.73 -20.22 -4.86
C ASP A 207 10.26 -19.97 -3.43
N ALA A 208 10.47 -20.93 -2.57
CA ALA A 208 10.27 -20.82 -1.12
C ALA A 208 11.35 -19.92 -0.50
N GLY A 209 11.13 -18.63 -0.54
CA GLY A 209 12.09 -17.67 0.01
C GLY A 209 11.38 -16.56 0.77
N PHE A 210 10.54 -16.92 1.75
CA PHE A 210 9.90 -15.91 2.59
C PHE A 210 10.30 -16.11 4.05
N LEU A 211 10.69 -14.99 4.70
CA LEU A 211 11.01 -14.95 6.13
C LEU A 211 9.79 -15.16 7.04
N LEU A 212 8.58 -15.13 6.48
CA LEU A 212 7.34 -15.35 7.21
C LEU A 212 6.73 -16.67 6.77
N ASN A 213 6.29 -17.47 7.71
CA ASN A 213 5.46 -18.62 7.42
C ASN A 213 4.16 -18.12 6.75
N PRO A 214 3.86 -18.50 5.49
CA PRO A 214 2.65 -18.03 4.82
C PRO A 214 1.36 -18.45 5.53
N ASP A 215 1.41 -19.52 6.35
CA ASP A 215 0.26 -20.02 7.12
C ASP A 215 0.05 -19.23 8.42
N GLU A 216 1.01 -18.42 8.85
CA GLU A 216 0.89 -17.63 10.08
C GLU A 216 0.01 -16.40 9.87
N PRO A 217 -1.09 -16.27 10.62
CA PRO A 217 -1.97 -15.12 10.46
C PRO A 217 -1.32 -13.83 10.98
N ILE A 218 -1.52 -12.76 10.23
CA ILE A 218 -1.14 -11.42 10.63
C ILE A 218 -2.36 -10.74 11.23
N TYR A 219 -2.26 -10.35 12.49
CA TYR A 219 -3.30 -9.55 13.14
C TYR A 219 -2.96 -8.07 13.04
N PHE A 220 -3.96 -7.24 12.76
CA PHE A 220 -3.79 -5.81 12.76
C PHE A 220 -5.00 -5.09 13.33
N TRP A 221 -4.73 -3.93 13.92
CA TRP A 221 -5.74 -3.10 14.55
C TRP A 221 -5.82 -1.76 13.83
N VAL A 222 -7.01 -1.42 13.38
CA VAL A 222 -7.28 -0.18 12.69
C VAL A 222 -8.01 0.76 13.62
N LEU A 223 -7.47 1.95 13.81
CA LEU A 223 -8.08 3.05 14.53
C LEU A 223 -8.58 4.11 13.56
N ARG A 224 -9.58 4.85 14.00
CA ARG A 224 -9.98 6.11 13.37
C ARG A 224 -9.46 7.26 14.24
N ASP A 225 -8.64 8.11 13.67
CA ASP A 225 -8.18 9.31 14.36
C ASP A 225 -9.35 10.25 14.65
N GLU A 226 -9.48 10.72 15.88
CA GLU A 226 -10.62 11.54 16.28
C GLU A 226 -10.58 12.96 15.69
N LYS A 227 -9.39 13.49 15.43
CA LYS A 227 -9.18 14.83 14.89
C LYS A 227 -9.39 14.88 13.38
N THR A 228 -8.64 14.05 12.67
CA THR A 228 -8.61 14.05 11.20
C THR A 228 -9.66 13.15 10.57
N LYS A 229 -10.30 12.26 11.37
CA LYS A 229 -11.25 11.23 10.94
C LYS A 229 -10.62 10.18 10.00
N ALA A 230 -9.33 10.23 9.77
CA ALA A 230 -8.60 9.27 8.97
C ALA A 230 -8.51 7.90 9.66
N TRP A 231 -8.52 6.85 8.86
CA TRP A 231 -8.29 5.49 9.32
C TRP A 231 -6.82 5.12 9.15
N PHE A 232 -6.22 4.48 10.12
CA PHE A 232 -4.84 4.04 10.06
C PHE A 232 -4.62 2.73 10.82
N VAL A 233 -3.61 1.98 10.44
CA VAL A 233 -3.20 0.77 11.15
C VAL A 233 -2.41 1.17 12.40
N ALA A 234 -3.00 1.01 13.59
CA ALA A 234 -2.36 1.41 14.84
C ALA A 234 -1.37 0.37 15.35
N LYS A 235 -1.61 -0.92 15.04
CA LYS A 235 -0.79 -2.03 15.48
C LYS A 235 -0.87 -3.19 14.49
N ILE A 236 0.27 -3.87 14.29
CA ILE A 236 0.37 -5.15 13.57
C ILE A 236 1.03 -6.15 14.52
N LEU A 237 0.63 -7.42 14.43
CA LEU A 237 1.15 -8.50 15.23
C LEU A 237 1.24 -9.79 14.42
N ILE A 238 2.42 -10.42 14.46
CA ILE A 238 2.67 -11.77 13.99
C ILE A 238 3.23 -12.55 15.18
N GLU A 239 2.50 -13.57 15.63
CA GLU A 239 2.84 -14.25 16.89
C GLU A 239 4.09 -15.11 16.73
N ASN A 240 4.20 -15.84 15.62
CA ASN A 240 5.26 -16.81 15.43
C ASN A 240 6.07 -16.49 14.19
N THR A 241 7.21 -15.84 14.36
CA THR A 241 8.22 -15.70 13.32
C THR A 241 9.46 -16.52 13.70
N PRO A 242 10.35 -16.83 12.75
CA PRO A 242 11.63 -17.48 13.07
C PRO A 242 12.48 -16.76 14.13
N PHE A 243 12.22 -15.47 14.34
CA PHE A 243 12.94 -14.62 15.29
C PHE A 243 12.11 -14.27 16.54
N GLY A 244 10.94 -14.92 16.72
CA GLY A 244 9.99 -14.67 17.79
C GLY A 244 8.83 -13.77 17.36
N LYS A 245 8.16 -13.18 18.33
CA LYS A 245 6.99 -12.31 18.10
C LYS A 245 7.40 -11.00 17.42
N LEU A 246 6.74 -10.69 16.29
CA LEU A 246 6.90 -9.43 15.59
C LEU A 246 5.73 -8.51 15.91
N GLN A 247 6.02 -7.29 16.32
CA GLN A 247 5.02 -6.26 16.57
C GLN A 247 5.42 -4.97 15.89
N ALA A 248 4.50 -4.36 15.13
CA ALA A 248 4.65 -3.00 14.64
C ALA A 248 3.59 -2.11 15.27
N VAL A 249 3.97 -0.90 15.67
CA VAL A 249 3.06 0.12 16.20
C VAL A 249 3.24 1.43 15.45
N THR A 250 2.15 2.10 15.15
CA THR A 250 2.19 3.43 14.54
C THR A 250 2.67 4.44 15.56
N THR A 251 3.65 5.24 15.16
CA THR A 251 4.29 6.28 15.98
C THR A 251 3.79 7.67 15.62
N ASN A 252 3.42 7.90 14.35
CA ASN A 252 2.95 9.20 13.85
C ASN A 252 1.95 9.03 12.71
N ILE A 253 1.03 9.96 12.58
CA ILE A 253 0.09 10.12 11.45
C ILE A 253 0.06 11.57 10.97
N GLU A 254 0.10 11.74 9.66
CA GLU A 254 -0.07 13.02 8.97
C GLU A 254 -1.21 12.85 7.96
N VAL A 255 -2.12 13.82 7.90
CA VAL A 255 -3.27 13.85 6.97
C VAL A 255 -3.28 15.17 6.23
N LYS A 256 -3.39 15.11 4.92
CA LYS A 256 -3.46 16.27 4.03
C LYS A 256 -4.72 16.24 3.18
#